data_013a14c7e26e68a4a70282b7a85156a0
#
_entry.id   013a14c7e26e68a4a70282b7a85156a0
#
_cell.length_a   1.000
_cell.length_b   1.000
_cell.length_c   1.000
_cell.angle_alpha   90.00
_cell.angle_beta   90.00
_cell.angle_gamma   90.00
#
_symmetry.space_group_name_H-M   'P 1'
#
loop_
_entity.id
_entity.type
_entity.pdbx_description
1 polymer ?
#
loop_
_entity_poly.entity_id
_entity_poly.type
_entity_poly.pdbx_seq_one_letter_code
_entity_poly.pdbx_strand_id
1 'polypeptide(L)'
;MPDFSVNVNVIRLDANKAAQAKKTLNTQSYEISRIRSRLFGVSMIPIRVHLLKKTVDIRMQARRMATLSTALQKTVKIYEAAENHILQYGGTRNNPAFSGRQGQYGGRQAGPSQNADQMVDIVRKYHPDWSREKINQYLSTLNSEGCGYVALTNTIYLIYSGREEEFERTFGFPMRDENGNLNYNALITDFYTSKDNPFTSGTNRWSQEKMWESYCRDHGIKVDVKDVNVNAQTYKEIAKNGQIIVGVHPVNLYKRRADGSYYQVDDRDAGHAMTITGVTDDGRFIVSSWGETYYLDSDLSGYSRCEFQQVIYE
;
A
#
# COMPACT_ATOMS: atom_id res chain seq x y z
N MET A 1 -29.67 -3.26 -18.34
CA MET A 1 -28.49 -2.41 -18.63
C MET A 1 -27.44 -3.31 -19.25
N PRO A 2 -26.70 -2.88 -20.28
CA PRO A 2 -25.63 -3.73 -20.81
C PRO A 2 -24.60 -3.95 -19.70
N ASP A 3 -24.25 -5.22 -19.51
CA ASP A 3 -23.27 -5.67 -18.53
C ASP A 3 -21.88 -5.25 -19.07
N PHE A 4 -21.34 -4.15 -18.54
CA PHE A 4 -20.04 -3.65 -18.93
C PHE A 4 -19.01 -4.13 -17.91
N SER A 5 -18.37 -5.24 -18.21
CA SER A 5 -17.27 -5.75 -17.37
C SER A 5 -15.92 -5.46 -18.03
N VAL A 6 -15.01 -4.83 -17.31
CA VAL A 6 -13.62 -4.64 -17.74
C VAL A 6 -12.73 -5.66 -17.04
N ASN A 7 -12.04 -6.46 -17.82
CA ASN A 7 -11.08 -7.41 -17.26
C ASN A 7 -9.73 -6.72 -17.02
N VAL A 8 -9.56 -6.18 -15.82
CA VAL A 8 -8.35 -5.46 -15.38
C VAL A 8 -7.09 -6.31 -15.53
N ASN A 9 -7.18 -7.63 -15.32
CA ASN A 9 -6.04 -8.52 -15.48
C ASN A 9 -5.55 -8.62 -16.93
N VAL A 10 -6.47 -8.59 -17.90
CA VAL A 10 -6.12 -8.55 -19.33
C VAL A 10 -5.39 -7.24 -19.66
N ILE A 11 -5.90 -6.11 -19.18
CA ILE A 11 -5.25 -4.80 -19.40
C ILE A 11 -3.84 -4.78 -18.77
N ARG A 12 -3.67 -5.34 -17.58
CA ARG A 12 -2.36 -5.45 -16.92
C ARG A 12 -1.40 -6.34 -17.71
N LEU A 13 -1.89 -7.46 -18.23
CA LEU A 13 -1.10 -8.34 -19.10
C LEU A 13 -0.65 -7.62 -20.38
N ASP A 14 -1.51 -6.86 -20.99
CA ASP A 14 -1.19 -6.09 -22.21
C ASP A 14 -0.23 -4.94 -21.93
N ALA A 15 -0.33 -4.29 -20.77
CA ALA A 15 0.67 -3.32 -20.31
C ALA A 15 2.07 -3.93 -20.20
N ASN A 16 2.15 -5.15 -19.65
CA ASN A 16 3.42 -5.89 -19.53
C ASN A 16 3.96 -6.32 -20.90
N LYS A 17 3.09 -6.78 -21.82
CA LYS A 17 3.48 -7.10 -23.21
C LYS A 17 4.04 -5.87 -23.93
N ALA A 18 3.41 -4.71 -23.76
CA ALA A 18 3.88 -3.45 -24.34
C ALA A 18 5.25 -3.04 -23.78
N ALA A 19 5.48 -3.22 -22.47
CA ALA A 19 6.78 -2.99 -21.84
C ALA A 19 7.86 -3.93 -22.40
N GLN A 20 7.53 -5.19 -22.61
CA GLN A 20 8.45 -6.17 -23.17
C GLN A 20 8.75 -5.88 -24.65
N ALA A 21 7.75 -5.51 -25.44
CA ALA A 21 7.95 -5.07 -26.82
C ALA A 21 8.89 -3.86 -26.93
N LYS A 22 8.76 -2.86 -26.03
CA LYS A 22 9.72 -1.75 -25.91
C LYS A 22 11.15 -2.25 -25.70
N LYS A 23 11.36 -3.21 -24.79
CA LYS A 23 12.70 -3.76 -24.50
C LYS A 23 13.29 -4.43 -25.75
N THR A 24 12.51 -5.26 -26.43
CA THR A 24 12.92 -5.93 -27.69
C THR A 24 13.29 -4.93 -28.77
N LEU A 25 12.46 -3.91 -29.02
CA LEU A 25 12.73 -2.86 -30.01
C LEU A 25 14.00 -2.07 -29.70
N ASN A 26 14.27 -1.76 -28.45
CA ASN A 26 15.52 -1.11 -28.05
C ASN A 26 16.75 -1.98 -28.34
N THR A 27 16.66 -3.29 -28.06
CA THR A 27 17.72 -4.24 -28.38
C THR A 27 17.97 -4.28 -29.88
N GLN A 28 16.92 -4.40 -30.71
CA GLN A 28 17.02 -4.38 -32.16
C GLN A 28 17.64 -3.08 -32.70
N SER A 29 17.23 -1.93 -32.15
CA SER A 29 17.81 -0.63 -32.49
C SER A 29 19.31 -0.56 -32.21
N TYR A 30 19.75 -1.13 -31.10
CA TYR A 30 21.16 -1.23 -30.73
C TYR A 30 21.93 -2.11 -31.70
N GLU A 31 21.41 -3.29 -32.04
CA GLU A 31 22.01 -4.22 -32.97
C GLU A 31 22.19 -3.61 -34.37
N ILE A 32 21.15 -2.97 -34.91
CA ILE A 32 21.24 -2.26 -36.19
C ILE A 32 22.29 -1.15 -36.14
N SER A 33 22.36 -0.40 -35.04
CA SER A 33 23.38 0.65 -34.85
C SER A 33 24.80 0.04 -34.86
N ARG A 34 24.98 -1.13 -34.24
CA ARG A 34 26.24 -1.87 -34.20
C ARG A 34 26.64 -2.38 -35.59
N ILE A 35 25.69 -2.90 -36.38
CA ILE A 35 25.94 -3.29 -37.77
C ILE A 35 26.34 -2.08 -38.59
N ARG A 36 25.61 -0.97 -38.51
CA ARG A 36 25.89 0.27 -39.21
C ARG A 36 27.32 0.81 -38.95
N SER A 37 27.78 0.72 -37.72
CA SER A 37 29.13 1.20 -37.34
C SER A 37 30.27 0.36 -37.95
N ARG A 38 29.99 -0.86 -38.39
CA ARG A 38 30.97 -1.76 -39.01
C ARG A 38 31.02 -1.66 -40.54
N LEU A 39 30.12 -0.88 -41.16
CA LEU A 39 30.09 -0.69 -42.61
C LEU A 39 30.97 0.49 -42.97
N PHE A 40 32.10 0.26 -43.65
CA PHE A 40 33.08 1.25 -44.08
C PHE A 40 33.11 1.34 -45.61
N GLY A 41 33.56 2.51 -46.12
CA GLY A 41 33.73 2.79 -47.54
C GLY A 41 32.57 3.55 -48.19
N VAL A 42 32.84 4.26 -49.27
CA VAL A 42 31.90 5.13 -49.98
C VAL A 42 30.70 4.36 -50.54
N SER A 43 30.94 3.16 -51.05
CA SER A 43 29.89 2.26 -51.58
C SER A 43 28.86 1.82 -50.52
N MET A 44 29.17 1.94 -49.20
CA MET A 44 28.30 1.57 -48.11
C MET A 44 27.44 2.74 -47.60
N ILE A 45 27.63 3.97 -48.11
CA ILE A 45 26.87 5.15 -47.64
C ILE A 45 25.35 4.96 -47.76
N PRO A 46 24.79 4.53 -48.90
CA PRO A 46 23.33 4.32 -49.01
C PRO A 46 22.78 3.34 -47.98
N ILE A 47 23.51 2.25 -47.75
CA ILE A 47 23.11 1.24 -46.75
C ILE A 47 23.14 1.83 -45.34
N ARG A 48 24.17 2.57 -44.99
CA ARG A 48 24.29 3.24 -43.68
C ARG A 48 23.15 4.24 -43.44
N VAL A 49 22.74 5.01 -44.47
CA VAL A 49 21.61 5.94 -44.42
C VAL A 49 20.31 5.17 -44.22
N HIS A 50 20.09 4.07 -44.93
CA HIS A 50 18.91 3.23 -44.77
C HIS A 50 18.82 2.65 -43.35
N LEU A 51 19.90 2.09 -42.84
CA LEU A 51 19.96 1.55 -41.47
C LEU A 51 19.74 2.65 -40.40
N LEU A 52 20.20 3.88 -40.63
CA LEU A 52 19.91 5.00 -39.75
C LEU A 52 18.42 5.31 -39.67
N LYS A 53 17.74 5.39 -40.83
CA LYS A 53 16.29 5.59 -40.89
C LYS A 53 15.54 4.48 -40.12
N LYS A 54 15.90 3.23 -40.35
CA LYS A 54 15.30 2.09 -39.63
C LYS A 54 15.56 2.14 -38.12
N THR A 55 16.74 2.57 -37.69
CA THR A 55 17.03 2.77 -36.26
C THR A 55 16.12 3.84 -35.63
N VAL A 56 15.88 4.96 -36.34
CA VAL A 56 14.97 6.02 -35.89
C VAL A 56 13.53 5.50 -35.79
N ASP A 57 13.05 4.80 -36.82
CA ASP A 57 11.69 4.23 -36.83
C ASP A 57 11.47 3.28 -35.67
N ILE A 58 12.41 2.38 -35.43
CA ILE A 58 12.33 1.41 -34.31
C ILE A 58 12.32 2.13 -32.97
N ARG A 59 13.13 3.17 -32.77
CA ARG A 59 13.12 3.98 -31.56
C ARG A 59 11.81 4.72 -31.34
N MET A 60 11.18 5.24 -32.40
CA MET A 60 9.85 5.82 -32.31
C MET A 60 8.80 4.78 -31.89
N GLN A 61 8.84 3.58 -32.45
CA GLN A 61 7.96 2.49 -32.05
C GLN A 61 8.18 2.09 -30.57
N ALA A 62 9.43 2.00 -30.12
CA ALA A 62 9.75 1.74 -28.73
C ALA A 62 9.17 2.80 -27.78
N ARG A 63 9.22 4.08 -28.15
CA ARG A 63 8.56 5.16 -27.39
C ARG A 63 7.04 5.02 -27.37
N ARG A 64 6.40 4.67 -28.49
CA ARG A 64 4.96 4.39 -28.53
C ARG A 64 4.55 3.24 -27.61
N MET A 65 5.33 2.16 -27.58
CA MET A 65 5.11 1.04 -26.67
C MET A 65 5.27 1.45 -25.20
N ALA A 66 6.22 2.32 -24.89
CA ALA A 66 6.37 2.88 -23.55
C ALA A 66 5.14 3.70 -23.12
N THR A 67 4.67 4.59 -23.99
CA THR A 67 3.47 5.40 -23.74
C THR A 67 2.23 4.52 -23.57
N LEU A 68 2.05 3.50 -24.41
CA LEU A 68 0.94 2.55 -24.32
C LEU A 68 0.97 1.79 -22.99
N SER A 69 2.14 1.25 -22.60
CA SER A 69 2.29 0.55 -21.32
C SER A 69 1.91 1.46 -20.14
N THR A 70 2.38 2.71 -20.14
CA THR A 70 2.06 3.68 -19.10
C THR A 70 0.56 4.03 -19.07
N ALA A 71 -0.06 4.21 -20.25
CA ALA A 71 -1.49 4.51 -20.35
C ALA A 71 -2.33 3.33 -19.81
N LEU A 72 -2.01 2.09 -20.19
CA LEU A 72 -2.69 0.90 -19.72
C LEU A 72 -2.55 0.72 -18.20
N GLN A 73 -1.36 0.98 -17.63
CA GLN A 73 -1.15 0.96 -16.19
C GLN A 73 -1.98 2.02 -15.45
N LYS A 74 -2.09 3.24 -16.02
CA LYS A 74 -2.98 4.27 -15.48
C LYS A 74 -4.45 3.84 -15.54
N THR A 75 -4.87 3.24 -16.65
CA THR A 75 -6.24 2.71 -16.80
C THR A 75 -6.55 1.66 -15.73
N VAL A 76 -5.63 0.71 -15.49
CA VAL A 76 -5.76 -0.27 -14.41
C VAL A 76 -5.99 0.44 -13.07
N LYS A 77 -5.15 1.41 -12.73
CA LYS A 77 -5.28 2.17 -11.47
C LYS A 77 -6.62 2.91 -11.34
N ILE A 78 -7.11 3.51 -12.43
CA ILE A 78 -8.40 4.22 -12.45
C ILE A 78 -9.55 3.23 -12.23
N TYR A 79 -9.52 2.06 -12.89
CA TYR A 79 -10.54 1.04 -12.70
C TYR A 79 -10.51 0.44 -11.31
N GLU A 80 -9.34 0.13 -10.77
CA GLU A 80 -9.19 -0.34 -9.39
C GLU A 80 -9.70 0.70 -8.38
N ALA A 81 -9.41 1.98 -8.61
CA ALA A 81 -9.93 3.06 -7.80
C ALA A 81 -11.45 3.20 -7.95
N ALA A 82 -11.99 3.09 -9.16
CA ALA A 82 -13.44 3.16 -9.43
C ALA A 82 -14.19 1.94 -8.85
N GLU A 83 -13.66 0.73 -8.99
CA GLU A 83 -14.22 -0.47 -8.34
C GLU A 83 -14.21 -0.32 -6.82
N ASN A 84 -13.11 0.15 -6.27
CA ASN A 84 -13.02 0.46 -4.84
C ASN A 84 -14.05 1.52 -4.44
N HIS A 85 -14.29 2.54 -5.27
CA HIS A 85 -15.27 3.58 -5.03
C HIS A 85 -16.73 3.06 -5.16
N ILE A 86 -17.02 2.25 -6.18
CA ILE A 86 -18.36 1.66 -6.40
C ILE A 86 -18.70 0.67 -5.27
N LEU A 87 -17.76 -0.15 -4.84
CA LEU A 87 -17.90 -1.01 -3.67
C LEU A 87 -18.10 -0.18 -2.38
N GLN A 88 -17.64 1.08 -2.36
CA GLN A 88 -17.88 2.03 -1.26
C GLN A 88 -19.33 2.52 -1.18
N TYR A 89 -19.98 2.76 -2.30
CA TYR A 89 -21.30 3.39 -2.35
C TYR A 89 -22.48 2.42 -2.52
N GLY A 90 -22.22 1.15 -2.87
CA GLY A 90 -23.26 0.13 -3.10
C GLY A 90 -23.77 -0.60 -1.83
N GLY A 91 -23.19 -0.34 -0.68
CA GLY A 91 -23.55 -0.99 0.59
C GLY A 91 -24.34 -0.07 1.51
N THR A 92 -25.44 -0.60 2.06
CA THR A 92 -26.31 0.04 3.03
C THR A 92 -25.57 0.73 4.18
N ARG A 93 -26.16 1.80 4.72
CA ARG A 93 -25.70 2.73 5.77
C ARG A 93 -25.17 2.13 7.09
N ASN A 94 -24.92 0.84 7.16
CA ASN A 94 -24.39 0.16 8.34
C ASN A 94 -22.88 -0.02 8.18
N ASN A 95 -22.13 0.87 8.79
CA ASN A 95 -20.67 0.88 8.95
C ASN A 95 -19.89 0.44 7.70
N PRO A 96 -19.46 1.37 6.83
CA PRO A 96 -18.80 1.06 5.54
C PRO A 96 -17.52 0.23 5.67
N ALA A 97 -16.96 0.14 6.87
CA ALA A 97 -15.78 -0.66 7.16
C ALA A 97 -16.00 -2.17 6.99
N PHE A 98 -17.24 -2.65 7.05
CA PHE A 98 -17.56 -4.07 7.11
C PHE A 98 -18.25 -4.62 5.87
N SER A 99 -18.54 -3.83 4.86
CA SER A 99 -19.15 -4.29 3.62
C SER A 99 -18.13 -5.02 2.72
N GLY A 100 -17.64 -6.18 3.17
CA GLY A 100 -16.99 -7.17 2.32
C GLY A 100 -15.69 -6.75 1.62
N ARG A 101 -15.00 -5.70 2.05
CA ARG A 101 -13.73 -5.31 1.47
C ARG A 101 -12.61 -6.26 1.90
N GLN A 102 -12.43 -7.26 1.10
CA GLN A 102 -11.22 -8.06 1.12
C GLN A 102 -10.17 -7.29 0.30
N GLY A 103 -9.05 -6.88 0.91
CA GLY A 103 -7.99 -6.35 0.11
C GLY A 103 -7.05 -5.36 0.78
N GLN A 104 -6.26 -4.80 -0.06
CA GLN A 104 -5.24 -3.83 0.28
C GLN A 104 -5.89 -2.60 0.92
N TYR A 105 -5.57 -2.42 2.18
CA TYR A 105 -5.88 -1.19 2.87
C TYR A 105 -4.62 -0.73 3.54
N GLY A 106 -4.21 0.45 3.24
CA GLY A 106 -3.18 0.95 4.04
C GLY A 106 -1.86 1.27 3.40
N GLY A 107 -1.07 1.92 4.20
CA GLY A 107 0.22 2.41 3.87
C GLY A 107 1.32 1.43 4.20
N ARG A 108 2.47 1.78 3.70
CA ARG A 108 3.74 1.27 4.19
C ARG A 108 4.12 2.01 5.46
N GLN A 109 4.98 1.41 6.27
CA GLN A 109 5.71 2.13 7.28
C GLN A 109 6.41 3.34 6.65
N ALA A 110 6.32 4.49 7.32
CA ALA A 110 6.88 5.73 6.82
C ALA A 110 8.41 5.62 6.72
N GLY A 111 8.96 5.95 5.56
CA GLY A 111 10.41 5.96 5.33
C GLY A 111 10.89 7.28 4.75
N PRO A 112 12.16 7.65 4.95
CA PRO A 112 12.70 8.93 4.53
C PRO A 112 12.68 9.17 3.02
N SER A 113 12.41 8.13 2.21
CA SER A 113 12.36 8.22 0.75
C SER A 113 10.97 8.49 0.16
N GLN A 114 9.92 8.54 0.99
CA GLN A 114 8.53 8.75 0.55
C GLN A 114 7.96 10.01 1.18
N ASN A 115 7.73 11.05 0.38
CA ASN A 115 7.23 12.35 0.84
C ASN A 115 8.07 12.95 2.00
N ALA A 116 9.39 12.84 1.89
CA ALA A 116 10.33 13.16 2.96
C ALA A 116 10.17 14.59 3.50
N ASP A 117 9.82 15.55 2.64
CA ASP A 117 9.67 16.95 3.08
C ASP A 117 8.40 17.14 3.91
N GLN A 118 7.27 16.59 3.51
CA GLN A 118 6.03 16.63 4.29
C GLN A 118 6.22 15.99 5.67
N MET A 119 6.88 14.84 5.74
CA MET A 119 7.14 14.16 7.02
C MET A 119 8.06 15.00 7.92
N VAL A 120 9.09 15.61 7.33
CA VAL A 120 10.00 16.49 8.06
C VAL A 120 9.27 17.73 8.59
N ASP A 121 8.39 18.33 7.82
CA ASP A 121 7.60 19.49 8.24
C ASP A 121 6.64 19.13 9.37
N ILE A 122 6.03 17.95 9.33
CA ILE A 122 5.21 17.45 10.44
C ILE A 122 6.06 17.27 11.70
N VAL A 123 7.24 16.64 11.62
CA VAL A 123 8.13 16.49 12.78
C VAL A 123 8.58 17.86 13.33
N ARG A 124 8.91 18.81 12.45
CA ARG A 124 9.30 20.17 12.87
C ARG A 124 8.20 20.95 13.60
N LYS A 125 6.94 20.67 13.29
CA LYS A 125 5.80 21.25 14.01
C LYS A 125 5.86 20.94 15.52
N TYR A 126 6.33 19.76 15.88
CA TYR A 126 6.47 19.31 17.28
C TYR A 126 7.88 19.54 17.85
N HIS A 127 8.89 19.49 16.99
CA HIS A 127 10.31 19.59 17.36
C HIS A 127 11.05 20.62 16.49
N PRO A 128 10.76 21.92 16.63
CA PRO A 128 11.30 22.95 15.73
C PRO A 128 12.84 23.05 15.77
N ASP A 129 13.44 22.67 16.89
CA ASP A 129 14.91 22.79 17.11
C ASP A 129 15.70 21.56 16.65
N TRP A 130 15.03 20.53 16.10
CA TRP A 130 15.75 19.34 15.65
C TRP A 130 16.43 19.57 14.29
N SER A 131 17.70 19.12 14.19
CA SER A 131 18.41 19.11 12.90
C SER A 131 17.76 18.12 11.93
N ARG A 132 17.99 18.31 10.63
CA ARG A 132 17.49 17.42 9.58
C ARG A 132 17.99 15.98 9.78
N GLU A 133 19.24 15.80 10.24
CA GLU A 133 19.83 14.49 10.50
C GLU A 133 19.11 13.77 11.64
N LYS A 134 18.80 14.49 12.73
CA LYS A 134 18.03 13.93 13.84
C LYS A 134 16.62 13.54 13.42
N ILE A 135 15.95 14.35 12.61
CA ILE A 135 14.63 14.04 12.05
C ILE A 135 14.71 12.79 11.16
N ASN A 136 15.72 12.70 10.29
CA ASN A 136 15.89 11.53 9.41
C ASN A 136 16.12 10.24 10.22
N GLN A 137 16.91 10.30 11.29
CA GLN A 137 17.11 9.16 12.19
C GLN A 137 15.80 8.77 12.89
N TYR A 138 15.03 9.74 13.36
CA TYR A 138 13.72 9.53 13.98
C TYR A 138 12.73 8.84 13.01
N LEU A 139 12.64 9.33 11.78
CA LEU A 139 11.80 8.74 10.74
C LEU A 139 12.30 7.35 10.29
N SER A 140 13.61 7.10 10.34
CA SER A 140 14.18 5.77 10.09
C SER A 140 13.73 4.76 11.14
N THR A 141 13.65 5.18 12.42
CA THR A 141 13.10 4.34 13.49
C THR A 141 11.61 4.04 13.25
N LEU A 142 10.82 5.05 12.88
CA LEU A 142 9.41 4.84 12.51
C LEU A 142 9.29 3.84 11.34
N ASN A 143 10.18 3.93 10.36
CA ASN A 143 10.17 3.00 9.21
C ASN A 143 10.51 1.56 9.60
N SER A 144 11.37 1.34 10.57
CA SER A 144 11.78 -0.01 11.00
C SER A 144 10.83 -0.63 12.04
N GLU A 145 10.26 0.19 12.92
CA GLU A 145 9.53 -0.26 14.11
C GLU A 145 8.03 0.11 14.10
N GLY A 146 7.58 0.81 13.06
CA GLY A 146 6.27 1.48 13.04
C GLY A 146 5.07 0.61 12.67
N CYS A 147 5.17 -0.73 12.61
CA CYS A 147 4.08 -1.58 12.15
C CYS A 147 2.77 -1.38 12.94
N GLY A 148 2.86 -1.19 14.25
CA GLY A 148 1.70 -0.91 15.09
C GLY A 148 1.03 0.43 14.79
N TYR A 149 1.81 1.47 14.47
CA TYR A 149 1.27 2.76 14.04
C TYR A 149 0.56 2.62 12.70
N VAL A 150 1.13 1.87 11.75
CA VAL A 150 0.50 1.57 10.46
C VAL A 150 -0.81 0.83 10.65
N ALA A 151 -0.85 -0.19 11.50
CA ALA A 151 -2.06 -0.97 11.73
C ALA A 151 -3.19 -0.10 12.29
N LEU A 152 -2.91 0.76 13.27
CA LEU A 152 -3.90 1.66 13.88
C LEU A 152 -4.36 2.76 12.92
N THR A 153 -3.43 3.42 12.22
CA THR A 153 -3.80 4.47 11.25
C THR A 153 -4.64 3.93 10.10
N ASN A 154 -4.45 2.68 9.71
CA ASN A 154 -5.32 2.03 8.73
C ASN A 154 -6.78 1.99 9.18
N THR A 155 -7.05 1.84 10.48
CA THR A 155 -8.42 1.81 10.99
C THR A 155 -9.12 3.18 10.83
N ILE A 156 -8.41 4.29 10.97
CA ILE A 156 -8.94 5.65 10.72
C ILE A 156 -9.32 5.82 9.26
N TYR A 157 -8.45 5.45 8.33
CA TYR A 157 -8.78 5.58 6.91
C TYR A 157 -10.02 4.79 6.52
N LEU A 158 -10.27 3.66 7.19
CA LEU A 158 -11.48 2.87 6.98
C LEU A 158 -12.74 3.63 7.41
N ILE A 159 -12.73 4.27 8.57
CA ILE A 159 -13.92 5.00 9.06
C ILE A 159 -14.17 6.32 8.34
N TYR A 160 -13.13 6.97 7.82
CA TYR A 160 -13.26 8.22 7.04
C TYR A 160 -13.46 8.01 5.55
N SER A 161 -13.58 6.77 5.09
CA SER A 161 -13.85 6.48 3.68
C SER A 161 -15.14 7.14 3.21
N GLY A 162 -15.04 8.01 2.18
CA GLY A 162 -16.16 8.84 1.71
C GLY A 162 -16.46 10.06 2.58
N ARG A 163 -15.57 10.40 3.51
CA ARG A 163 -15.66 11.54 4.42
C ARG A 163 -14.34 12.31 4.43
N GLU A 164 -13.73 12.49 3.25
CA GLU A 164 -12.42 13.07 3.08
C GLU A 164 -12.31 14.50 3.63
N GLU A 165 -13.34 15.33 3.44
CA GLU A 165 -13.37 16.70 3.98
C GLU A 165 -13.42 16.73 5.52
N GLU A 166 -14.08 15.76 6.12
CA GLU A 166 -14.12 15.62 7.57
C GLU A 166 -12.79 15.17 8.13
N PHE A 167 -12.11 14.24 7.43
CA PHE A 167 -10.76 13.83 7.74
C PHE A 167 -9.80 15.03 7.74
N GLU A 168 -9.85 15.86 6.69
CA GLU A 168 -8.98 17.03 6.57
C GLU A 168 -9.22 18.04 7.69
N ARG A 169 -10.49 18.29 8.03
CA ARG A 169 -10.84 19.16 9.18
C ARG A 169 -10.31 18.61 10.51
N THR A 170 -10.33 17.29 10.66
CA THR A 170 -9.92 16.62 11.90
C THR A 170 -8.40 16.59 12.08
N PHE A 171 -7.66 16.26 11.01
CA PHE A 171 -6.20 16.04 11.09
C PHE A 171 -5.38 17.22 10.54
N GLY A 172 -5.99 18.16 9.83
CA GLY A 172 -5.31 19.34 9.29
C GLY A 172 -4.49 19.09 8.02
N PHE A 173 -4.68 17.96 7.36
CA PHE A 173 -4.09 17.64 6.05
C PHE A 173 -5.06 16.76 5.25
N PRO A 174 -4.98 16.78 3.90
CA PRO A 174 -5.90 16.03 3.07
C PRO A 174 -5.73 14.52 3.25
N MET A 175 -6.83 13.79 3.22
CA MET A 175 -6.84 12.32 3.31
C MET A 175 -6.11 11.65 2.13
N ARG A 176 -6.07 12.33 0.98
CA ARG A 176 -5.38 11.86 -0.22
C ARG A 176 -4.36 12.89 -0.70
N ASP A 177 -3.27 12.40 -1.28
CA ASP A 177 -2.29 13.23 -1.97
C ASP A 177 -2.81 13.72 -3.34
N GLU A 178 -2.05 14.58 -4.00
CA GLU A 178 -2.35 15.13 -5.34
C GLU A 178 -2.51 14.05 -6.43
N ASN A 179 -2.01 12.83 -6.18
CA ASN A 179 -2.15 11.69 -7.08
C ASN A 179 -3.35 10.79 -6.73
N GLY A 180 -4.14 11.17 -5.71
CA GLY A 180 -5.28 10.41 -5.22
C GLY A 180 -4.94 9.21 -4.33
N ASN A 181 -3.68 9.01 -3.96
CA ASN A 181 -3.28 7.98 -3.01
C ASN A 181 -3.58 8.44 -1.58
N LEU A 182 -3.87 7.49 -0.69
CA LEU A 182 -4.05 7.82 0.73
C LEU A 182 -2.76 8.40 1.33
N ASN A 183 -2.90 9.50 2.05
CA ASN A 183 -1.79 10.27 2.62
C ASN A 183 -1.28 9.65 3.93
N TYR A 184 -0.88 8.38 3.87
CA TYR A 184 -0.44 7.61 5.04
C TYR A 184 0.72 8.22 5.79
N ASN A 185 1.71 8.72 5.05
CA ASN A 185 2.93 9.23 5.66
C ASN A 185 2.64 10.44 6.56
N ALA A 186 1.69 11.29 6.19
CA ALA A 186 1.28 12.41 7.02
C ALA A 186 0.68 11.91 8.35
N LEU A 187 -0.33 11.06 8.30
CA LEU A 187 -1.03 10.60 9.49
C LEU A 187 -0.13 9.75 10.42
N ILE A 188 0.64 8.82 9.84
CA ILE A 188 1.56 7.99 10.64
C ILE A 188 2.60 8.86 11.33
N THR A 189 3.16 9.84 10.61
CA THR A 189 4.18 10.74 11.16
C THR A 189 3.59 11.64 12.24
N ASP A 190 2.40 12.21 12.01
CA ASP A 190 1.72 13.05 12.99
C ASP A 190 1.40 12.27 14.27
N PHE A 191 0.83 11.09 14.15
CA PHE A 191 0.55 10.20 15.27
C PHE A 191 1.82 9.83 16.04
N TYR A 192 2.85 9.37 15.34
CA TYR A 192 4.12 8.96 15.94
C TYR A 192 4.78 10.11 16.70
N THR A 193 4.81 11.30 16.10
CA THR A 193 5.51 12.45 16.64
C THR A 193 4.72 13.13 17.76
N SER A 194 3.40 13.25 17.63
CA SER A 194 2.55 13.92 18.62
C SER A 194 2.54 13.22 19.98
N LYS A 195 2.90 11.94 20.05
CA LYS A 195 2.90 11.16 21.27
C LYS A 195 4.30 10.92 21.86
N ASP A 196 5.30 11.60 21.32
CA ASP A 196 6.67 11.57 21.84
C ASP A 196 7.14 10.14 22.13
N ASN A 197 7.07 9.29 21.09
CA ASN A 197 7.29 7.87 21.28
C ASN A 197 8.71 7.57 21.79
N PRO A 198 8.86 7.11 23.05
CA PRO A 198 10.16 6.78 23.62
C PRO A 198 10.67 5.40 23.18
N PHE A 199 9.91 4.63 22.41
CA PHE A 199 10.24 3.26 22.08
C PHE A 199 11.26 3.18 20.93
N THR A 200 12.42 2.66 21.26
CA THR A 200 13.51 2.36 20.33
C THR A 200 13.48 0.93 19.81
N SER A 201 12.51 0.12 20.25
CA SER A 201 12.42 -1.32 19.97
C SER A 201 11.00 -1.82 19.72
N GLY A 202 10.23 -1.09 18.90
CA GLY A 202 8.83 -1.41 18.62
C GLY A 202 7.86 -0.98 19.73
N THR A 203 6.57 -1.04 19.44
CA THR A 203 5.52 -0.73 20.42
C THR A 203 5.04 -2.01 21.10
N ASN A 204 5.00 -2.01 22.44
CA ASN A 204 4.22 -3.04 23.10
C ASN A 204 2.71 -2.70 23.00
N ARG A 205 1.89 -3.74 22.99
CA ARG A 205 0.45 -3.68 22.79
C ARG A 205 -0.25 -2.65 23.70
N TRP A 206 0.01 -2.70 25.00
CA TRP A 206 -0.67 -1.83 25.96
C TRP A 206 -0.34 -0.34 25.80
N SER A 207 0.90 -0.03 25.49
CA SER A 207 1.31 1.35 25.20
C SER A 207 0.67 1.87 23.92
N GLN A 208 0.58 1.02 22.91
CA GLN A 208 0.00 1.31 21.60
C GLN A 208 -1.49 1.67 21.70
N GLU A 209 -2.27 0.92 22.48
CA GLU A 209 -3.68 1.20 22.77
C GLU A 209 -3.85 2.61 23.34
N LYS A 210 -3.17 2.88 24.45
CA LYS A 210 -3.28 4.17 25.15
C LYS A 210 -2.80 5.36 24.33
N MET A 211 -1.76 5.16 23.53
CA MET A 211 -1.26 6.21 22.65
C MET A 211 -2.30 6.53 21.57
N TRP A 212 -2.93 5.50 20.99
CA TRP A 212 -3.96 5.69 19.95
C TRP A 212 -5.22 6.35 20.51
N GLU A 213 -5.72 5.88 21.65
CA GLU A 213 -6.85 6.50 22.34
C GLU A 213 -6.58 7.97 22.70
N SER A 214 -5.37 8.26 23.18
CA SER A 214 -4.95 9.63 23.46
C SER A 214 -4.87 10.49 22.20
N TYR A 215 -4.28 9.96 21.11
CA TYR A 215 -4.19 10.67 19.85
C TYR A 215 -5.58 10.98 19.28
N CYS A 216 -6.45 9.98 19.23
CA CYS A 216 -7.83 10.15 18.77
C CYS A 216 -8.61 11.18 19.60
N ARG A 217 -8.48 11.12 20.94
CA ARG A 217 -9.11 12.08 21.84
C ARG A 217 -8.64 13.51 21.57
N ASP A 218 -7.36 13.73 21.31
CA ASP A 218 -6.82 15.06 21.00
C ASP A 218 -7.39 15.62 19.68
N HIS A 219 -7.87 14.74 18.79
CA HIS A 219 -8.57 15.09 17.55
C HIS A 219 -10.10 15.03 17.67
N GLY A 220 -10.64 14.95 18.90
CA GLY A 220 -12.09 14.90 19.13
C GLY A 220 -12.76 13.59 18.74
N ILE A 221 -12.00 12.53 18.51
CA ILE A 221 -12.49 11.21 18.14
C ILE A 221 -12.56 10.34 19.39
N LYS A 222 -13.72 9.75 19.66
CA LYS A 222 -13.84 8.72 20.67
C LYS A 222 -13.49 7.36 20.08
N VAL A 223 -12.56 6.66 20.71
CA VAL A 223 -12.14 5.31 20.34
C VAL A 223 -11.90 4.48 21.59
N ASP A 224 -12.25 3.23 21.53
CA ASP A 224 -11.95 2.20 22.52
C ASP A 224 -11.15 1.08 21.85
N VAL A 225 -10.00 0.73 22.42
CA VAL A 225 -9.15 -0.35 21.90
C VAL A 225 -9.11 -1.44 22.96
N LYS A 226 -9.60 -2.62 22.63
CA LYS A 226 -9.68 -3.73 23.59
C LYS A 226 -9.25 -5.06 22.99
N ASP A 227 -8.76 -5.91 23.86
CA ASP A 227 -8.42 -7.28 23.51
C ASP A 227 -9.66 -8.09 23.18
N VAL A 228 -9.56 -8.88 22.14
CA VAL A 228 -10.63 -9.77 21.70
C VAL A 228 -10.07 -11.15 21.33
N ASN A 229 -10.88 -12.17 21.53
CA ASN A 229 -10.57 -13.50 21.03
C ASN A 229 -11.27 -13.71 19.68
N VAL A 230 -10.49 -13.83 18.62
CA VAL A 230 -10.99 -13.89 17.23
C VAL A 230 -10.48 -15.15 16.57
N ASN A 231 -11.38 -15.83 15.86
CA ASN A 231 -11.06 -16.88 14.92
C ASN A 231 -11.82 -16.62 13.60
N ALA A 232 -11.59 -17.44 12.59
CA ALA A 232 -12.21 -17.27 11.28
C ALA A 232 -13.73 -17.25 11.33
N GLN A 233 -14.35 -18.03 12.24
CA GLN A 233 -15.79 -18.14 12.37
C GLN A 233 -16.40 -16.92 13.09
N THR A 234 -15.72 -16.40 14.11
CA THR A 234 -16.20 -15.29 14.93
C THR A 234 -15.84 -13.91 14.35
N TYR A 235 -14.88 -13.84 13.43
CA TYR A 235 -14.38 -12.59 12.85
C TYR A 235 -15.50 -11.67 12.38
N LYS A 236 -16.41 -12.20 11.53
CA LYS A 236 -17.47 -11.38 10.92
C LYS A 236 -18.39 -10.73 11.95
N GLU A 237 -18.66 -11.44 13.05
CA GLU A 237 -19.52 -10.93 14.11
C GLU A 237 -18.81 -9.85 14.94
N ILE A 238 -17.58 -10.11 15.34
CA ILE A 238 -16.77 -9.16 16.13
C ILE A 238 -16.48 -7.90 15.28
N ALA A 239 -16.14 -8.10 14.02
CA ALA A 239 -15.84 -7.03 13.09
C ALA A 239 -17.02 -6.09 12.77
N LYS A 240 -18.27 -6.44 13.07
CA LYS A 240 -19.43 -5.53 12.92
C LYS A 240 -19.31 -4.30 13.80
N ASN A 241 -18.66 -4.40 14.93
CA ASN A 241 -18.61 -3.35 15.95
C ASN A 241 -17.26 -2.63 16.02
N GLY A 242 -16.30 -2.93 15.15
CA GLY A 242 -14.99 -2.28 15.17
C GLY A 242 -14.00 -2.95 14.22
N GLN A 243 -12.89 -2.28 13.97
CA GLN A 243 -11.80 -2.81 13.17
C GLN A 243 -10.96 -3.78 14.01
N ILE A 244 -10.39 -4.80 13.37
CA ILE A 244 -9.55 -5.76 14.08
C ILE A 244 -8.12 -5.62 13.58
N ILE A 245 -7.21 -5.44 14.51
CA ILE A 245 -5.77 -5.54 14.27
C ILE A 245 -5.25 -6.84 14.88
N VAL A 246 -4.20 -7.39 14.31
CA VAL A 246 -3.53 -8.59 14.78
C VAL A 246 -2.04 -8.35 14.93
N GLY A 247 -1.49 -8.74 16.07
CA GLY A 247 -0.06 -8.83 16.32
C GLY A 247 0.37 -10.29 16.28
N VAL A 248 1.37 -10.60 15.47
CA VAL A 248 1.90 -11.97 15.31
C VAL A 248 3.39 -12.04 15.61
N HIS A 249 3.88 -13.22 16.02
CA HIS A 249 5.29 -13.57 16.13
C HIS A 249 5.43 -15.10 15.95
N PRO A 250 6.34 -15.60 15.13
CA PRO A 250 7.11 -14.89 14.11
C PRO A 250 6.22 -14.32 13.00
N VAL A 251 6.80 -13.53 12.10
CA VAL A 251 6.08 -13.05 10.92
C VAL A 251 5.99 -14.17 9.89
N ASN A 252 4.82 -14.79 9.75
CA ASN A 252 4.54 -15.76 8.69
C ASN A 252 3.46 -15.20 7.77
N LEU A 253 3.84 -14.69 6.61
CA LEU A 253 2.92 -14.08 5.66
C LEU A 253 2.88 -14.86 4.35
N TYR A 254 1.69 -14.95 3.80
CA TYR A 254 1.41 -15.65 2.56
C TYR A 254 0.82 -14.72 1.51
N LYS A 255 1.07 -15.03 0.25
CA LYS A 255 0.34 -14.47 -0.90
C LYS A 255 -0.42 -15.56 -1.63
N ARG A 256 -1.52 -15.18 -2.29
CA ARG A 256 -2.35 -16.08 -3.08
C ARG A 256 -1.95 -16.05 -4.55
N ARG A 257 -1.77 -17.19 -5.18
CA ARG A 257 -1.55 -17.34 -6.61
C ARG A 257 -2.87 -17.26 -7.38
N ALA A 258 -2.76 -17.10 -8.70
CA ALA A 258 -3.93 -17.07 -9.58
C ALA A 258 -4.73 -18.39 -9.57
N ASP A 259 -4.09 -19.52 -9.27
CA ASP A 259 -4.72 -20.84 -9.13
C ASP A 259 -5.41 -21.04 -7.77
N GLY A 260 -5.34 -20.04 -6.89
CA GLY A 260 -5.93 -20.07 -5.55
C GLY A 260 -5.02 -20.63 -4.47
N SER A 261 -3.87 -21.22 -4.80
CA SER A 261 -2.91 -21.71 -3.83
C SER A 261 -2.16 -20.58 -3.12
N TYR A 262 -1.62 -20.87 -1.93
CA TYR A 262 -0.84 -19.90 -1.16
C TYR A 262 0.65 -20.24 -1.17
N TYR A 263 1.49 -19.22 -1.05
CA TYR A 263 2.92 -19.37 -0.88
C TYR A 263 3.44 -18.35 0.13
N GLN A 264 4.37 -18.79 0.94
CA GLN A 264 4.98 -17.97 1.98
C GLN A 264 5.90 -16.91 1.35
N VAL A 265 5.82 -15.69 1.84
CA VAL A 265 6.61 -14.54 1.36
C VAL A 265 7.41 -13.88 2.45
N ASP A 266 7.10 -14.15 3.71
CA ASP A 266 7.84 -13.67 4.87
C ASP A 266 7.80 -14.74 5.97
N ASP A 267 8.93 -14.99 6.62
CA ASP A 267 9.11 -15.98 7.69
C ASP A 267 10.08 -15.48 8.77
N ARG A 268 10.22 -14.16 8.92
CA ARG A 268 11.18 -13.57 9.86
C ARG A 268 10.81 -13.83 11.30
N ASP A 269 11.81 -14.14 12.11
CA ASP A 269 11.67 -14.22 13.59
C ASP A 269 11.57 -12.81 14.20
N ALA A 270 10.42 -12.17 13.95
CA ALA A 270 10.11 -10.82 14.37
C ALA A 270 8.62 -10.68 14.71
N GLY A 271 8.28 -9.70 15.53
CA GLY A 271 6.89 -9.31 15.74
C GLY A 271 6.37 -8.42 14.63
N HIS A 272 5.08 -8.53 14.28
CA HIS A 272 4.45 -7.66 13.29
C HIS A 272 2.99 -7.40 13.62
N ALA A 273 2.54 -6.16 13.43
CA ALA A 273 1.15 -5.76 13.61
C ALA A 273 0.52 -5.40 12.26
N MET A 274 -0.73 -5.82 12.05
CA MET A 274 -1.47 -5.67 10.79
C MET A 274 -2.95 -5.44 11.04
N THR A 275 -3.63 -4.82 10.07
CA THR A 275 -5.08 -4.68 10.08
C THR A 275 -5.72 -5.86 9.35
N ILE A 276 -6.69 -6.53 9.99
CA ILE A 276 -7.47 -7.58 9.35
C ILE A 276 -8.56 -6.93 8.50
N THR A 277 -8.65 -7.32 7.24
CA THR A 277 -9.62 -6.80 6.27
C THR A 277 -10.65 -7.85 5.84
N GLY A 278 -10.52 -9.09 6.30
CA GLY A 278 -11.44 -10.16 5.99
C GLY A 278 -10.96 -11.54 6.41
N VAL A 279 -11.77 -12.53 6.05
CA VAL A 279 -11.46 -13.95 6.17
C VAL A 279 -11.86 -14.64 4.87
N THR A 280 -11.01 -15.51 4.37
CA THR A 280 -11.26 -16.33 3.18
C THR A 280 -12.23 -17.47 3.49
N ASP A 281 -12.79 -18.10 2.46
CA ASP A 281 -13.70 -19.25 2.64
C ASP A 281 -12.99 -20.46 3.27
N ASP A 282 -11.68 -20.59 3.08
CA ASP A 282 -10.84 -21.63 3.70
C ASP A 282 -10.29 -21.21 5.10
N GLY A 283 -10.79 -20.11 5.66
CA GLY A 283 -10.55 -19.71 7.05
C GLY A 283 -9.27 -18.92 7.31
N ARG A 284 -8.55 -18.45 6.27
CA ARG A 284 -7.36 -17.61 6.44
C ARG A 284 -7.76 -16.17 6.71
N PHE A 285 -7.09 -15.51 7.63
CA PHE A 285 -7.24 -14.07 7.78
C PHE A 285 -6.59 -13.33 6.61
N ILE A 286 -7.30 -12.37 6.06
CA ILE A 286 -6.82 -11.43 5.06
C ILE A 286 -6.32 -10.20 5.81
N VAL A 287 -5.05 -9.86 5.63
CA VAL A 287 -4.44 -8.73 6.34
C VAL A 287 -3.87 -7.70 5.35
N SER A 288 -3.93 -6.45 5.76
CA SER A 288 -3.25 -5.35 5.06
C SER A 288 -1.95 -5.01 5.78
N SER A 289 -0.85 -5.04 5.04
CA SER A 289 0.48 -4.70 5.52
C SER A 289 1.34 -4.14 4.38
N TRP A 290 2.22 -3.20 4.68
CA TRP A 290 3.15 -2.56 3.73
C TRP A 290 2.49 -2.09 2.41
N GLY A 291 1.20 -1.69 2.48
CA GLY A 291 0.44 -1.27 1.31
C GLY A 291 0.03 -2.41 0.38
N GLU A 292 0.02 -3.65 0.86
CA GLU A 292 -0.36 -4.85 0.11
C GLU A 292 -1.26 -5.78 0.93
N THR A 293 -1.92 -6.71 0.24
CA THR A 293 -2.72 -7.77 0.85
C THR A 293 -1.88 -9.01 1.08
N TYR A 294 -1.97 -9.55 2.30
CA TYR A 294 -1.36 -10.80 2.70
C TYR A 294 -2.39 -11.70 3.39
N TYR A 295 -1.99 -12.92 3.67
CA TYR A 295 -2.82 -13.93 4.34
C TYR A 295 -2.05 -14.53 5.50
N LEU A 296 -2.73 -14.75 6.62
CA LEU A 296 -2.22 -15.54 7.72
C LEU A 296 -2.64 -17.01 7.56
N ASP A 297 -1.99 -17.90 8.27
CA ASP A 297 -2.39 -19.30 8.27
C ASP A 297 -3.76 -19.50 8.95
N SER A 298 -4.54 -20.46 8.48
CA SER A 298 -5.93 -20.64 8.93
C SER A 298 -6.05 -21.13 10.36
N ASP A 299 -5.09 -21.93 10.81
CA ASP A 299 -5.07 -22.50 12.16
C ASP A 299 -4.22 -21.70 13.15
N LEU A 300 -3.46 -20.71 12.66
CA LEU A 300 -2.54 -19.88 13.43
C LEU A 300 -1.44 -20.66 14.17
N SER A 301 -1.24 -21.95 13.88
CA SER A 301 -0.29 -22.82 14.58
C SER A 301 1.17 -22.45 14.32
N GLY A 302 1.43 -21.75 13.20
CA GLY A 302 2.77 -21.26 12.84
C GLY A 302 3.23 -20.03 13.64
N TYR A 303 2.43 -19.54 14.61
CA TYR A 303 2.72 -18.35 15.40
C TYR A 303 2.88 -18.72 16.88
N SER A 304 4.01 -18.37 17.47
CA SER A 304 4.24 -18.50 18.92
C SER A 304 3.43 -17.49 19.73
N ARG A 305 3.06 -16.37 19.09
CA ARG A 305 2.14 -15.37 19.63
C ARG A 305 1.24 -14.85 18.51
N CYS A 306 -0.05 -14.83 18.77
CA CYS A 306 -1.06 -14.22 17.90
C CYS A 306 -2.10 -13.53 18.79
N GLU A 307 -2.15 -12.22 18.76
CA GLU A 307 -2.99 -11.39 19.63
C GLU A 307 -3.86 -10.48 18.80
N PHE A 308 -5.15 -10.38 19.18
CA PHE A 308 -6.13 -9.58 18.47
C PHE A 308 -6.62 -8.44 19.33
N GLN A 309 -6.79 -7.27 18.69
CA GLN A 309 -7.38 -6.10 19.28
C GLN A 309 -8.50 -5.58 18.40
N GLN A 310 -9.59 -5.16 19.02
CA GLN A 310 -10.69 -4.50 18.35
C GLN A 310 -10.61 -3.00 18.63
N VAL A 311 -10.64 -2.21 17.55
CA VAL A 311 -10.64 -0.75 17.58
C VAL A 311 -12.05 -0.28 17.24
N ILE A 312 -12.74 0.29 18.21
CA ILE A 312 -14.14 0.72 18.12
C ILE A 312 -14.17 2.24 18.12
N TYR A 313 -14.76 2.84 17.12
CA TYR A 313 -15.00 4.27 17.02
C TYR A 313 -16.47 4.59 17.33
N GLU A 314 -16.72 5.58 18.21
CA GLU A 314 -18.03 6.04 18.62
C GLU A 314 -18.44 7.35 17.93
#